data_8b28b188995cc9a8d1bd9c2391ed7b11
#
_entry.id   8b28b188995cc9a8d1bd9c2391ed7b11
#
_cell.length_a   1.000
_cell.length_b   1.000
_cell.length_c   1.000
_cell.angle_alpha   90.00
_cell.angle_beta   90.00
_cell.angle_gamma   90.00
#
_symmetry.space_group_name_H-M   'P 1'
#
loop_
_entity.id
_entity.type
_entity.pdbx_description
1 polymer ?
#
loop_
_entity_poly.entity_id
_entity_poly.type
_entity_poly.pdbx_seq_one_letter_code
_entity_poly.pdbx_strand_id
1 'polypeptide(L)'
;MTVADTERALVEELMILPDPQERLAHLMRRAARRPPWSTSQRSDSDLVPGCVSRVWLVGTLENDRCHFQVAADSPMVHGLMGLLCDVYEGAAPAEVMAVKTTIFTATGLDRSLSPTRLAGLAQAQARLAHLAGVMAGAITEAAPESVTGTAVGAQPAAATSAAGRHAS
;
A
#
# COMPACT_ATOMS: atom_id res chain seq x y z
N MET A 1 -9.09 -22.06 5.09
CA MET A 1 -7.62 -22.08 5.04
C MET A 1 -7.14 -20.88 5.83
N THR A 2 -6.24 -21.05 6.77
CA THR A 2 -5.68 -19.96 7.58
C THR A 2 -4.57 -19.25 6.80
N VAL A 3 -4.20 -18.02 7.21
CA VAL A 3 -3.03 -17.31 6.64
C VAL A 3 -1.77 -18.17 6.75
N ALA A 4 -1.58 -18.86 7.89
CA ALA A 4 -0.43 -19.76 8.08
C ALA A 4 -0.43 -20.96 7.12
N ASP A 5 -1.59 -21.52 6.81
CA ASP A 5 -1.71 -22.63 5.85
C ASP A 5 -1.40 -22.14 4.42
N THR A 6 -1.92 -20.97 4.06
CA THR A 6 -1.66 -20.33 2.76
C THR A 6 -0.17 -20.00 2.61
N GLU A 7 0.43 -19.39 3.63
CA GLU A 7 1.86 -19.06 3.63
C GLU A 7 2.72 -20.32 3.46
N ARG A 8 2.42 -21.38 4.21
CA ARG A 8 3.15 -22.64 4.10
C ARG A 8 3.07 -23.23 2.68
N ALA A 9 1.89 -23.28 2.08
CA ALA A 9 1.70 -23.78 0.73
C ALA A 9 2.49 -22.94 -0.30
N LEU A 10 2.50 -21.61 -0.16
CA LEU A 10 3.27 -20.71 -1.03
C LEU A 10 4.79 -20.86 -0.84
N VAL A 11 5.25 -21.08 0.40
CA VAL A 11 6.67 -21.40 0.66
C VAL A 11 7.04 -22.71 -0.02
N GLU A 12 6.26 -23.78 0.15
CA GLU A 12 6.51 -25.06 -0.50
C GLU A 12 6.58 -24.93 -2.03
N GLU A 13 5.63 -24.21 -2.65
CA GLU A 13 5.61 -23.92 -4.08
C GLU A 13 6.90 -23.22 -4.54
N LEU A 14 7.30 -22.15 -3.83
CA LEU A 14 8.45 -21.35 -4.22
C LEU A 14 9.79 -22.07 -3.95
N MET A 15 9.86 -22.90 -2.93
CA MET A 15 11.09 -23.62 -2.58
C MET A 15 11.42 -24.77 -3.53
N ILE A 16 10.50 -25.15 -4.43
CA ILE A 16 10.80 -26.04 -5.58
C ILE A 16 11.85 -25.42 -6.49
N LEU A 17 11.86 -24.08 -6.58
CA LEU A 17 12.85 -23.34 -7.35
C LEU A 17 14.13 -23.16 -6.49
N PRO A 18 15.30 -23.61 -6.97
CA PRO A 18 16.51 -23.68 -6.14
C PRO A 18 17.08 -22.29 -5.80
N ASP A 19 16.89 -21.31 -6.68
CA ASP A 19 17.52 -19.99 -6.59
C ASP A 19 16.51 -18.88 -6.24
N PRO A 20 16.81 -17.98 -5.30
CA PRO A 20 15.97 -16.82 -5.00
C PRO A 20 15.68 -15.92 -6.21
N GLN A 21 16.61 -15.81 -7.18
CA GLN A 21 16.39 -15.03 -8.39
C GLN A 21 15.36 -15.72 -9.31
N GLU A 22 15.39 -17.06 -9.39
CA GLU A 22 14.37 -17.83 -10.12
C GLU A 22 13.00 -17.70 -9.47
N ARG A 23 12.92 -17.69 -8.13
CA ARG A 23 11.70 -17.42 -7.38
C ARG A 23 11.15 -16.03 -7.71
N LEU A 24 12.01 -15.01 -7.70
CA LEU A 24 11.63 -13.64 -8.06
C LEU A 24 11.14 -13.56 -9.51
N ALA A 25 11.85 -14.17 -10.46
CA ALA A 25 11.43 -14.23 -11.86
C ALA A 25 10.09 -14.95 -12.03
N HIS A 26 9.84 -16.00 -11.26
CA HIS A 26 8.55 -16.70 -11.23
C HIS A 26 7.43 -15.78 -10.75
N LEU A 27 7.64 -15.04 -9.66
CA LEU A 27 6.66 -14.08 -9.14
C LEU A 27 6.36 -12.97 -10.15
N MET A 28 7.36 -12.44 -10.85
CA MET A 28 7.16 -11.44 -11.90
C MET A 28 6.29 -11.98 -13.05
N ARG A 29 6.55 -13.21 -13.49
CA ARG A 29 5.72 -13.88 -14.52
C ARG A 29 4.29 -14.13 -14.04
N ARG A 30 4.12 -14.53 -12.77
CA ARG A 30 2.81 -14.75 -12.15
C ARG A 30 2.03 -13.43 -12.08
N ALA A 31 2.68 -12.34 -11.66
CA ALA A 31 2.08 -11.01 -11.59
C ALA A 31 1.66 -10.49 -12.99
N ALA A 32 2.48 -10.73 -14.03
CA ALA A 32 2.17 -10.33 -15.39
C ALA A 32 0.91 -10.99 -15.98
N ARG A 33 0.46 -12.10 -15.41
CA ARG A 33 -0.78 -12.79 -15.80
C ARG A 33 -2.02 -12.24 -15.10
N ARG A 34 -1.86 -11.38 -14.09
CA ARG A 34 -2.98 -10.73 -13.42
C ARG A 34 -3.61 -9.70 -14.35
N PRO A 35 -4.94 -9.48 -14.27
CA PRO A 35 -5.56 -8.42 -15.05
C PRO A 35 -4.90 -7.07 -14.75
N PRO A 36 -4.50 -6.31 -15.77
CA PRO A 36 -3.88 -5.02 -15.54
C PRO A 36 -4.94 -4.01 -15.06
N TRP A 37 -4.56 -3.19 -14.08
CA TRP A 37 -5.37 -2.03 -13.72
C TRP A 37 -5.16 -0.92 -14.74
N SER A 38 -6.25 -0.38 -15.26
CA SER A 38 -6.20 0.84 -16.05
C SER A 38 -5.74 2.03 -15.19
N THR A 39 -5.18 3.05 -15.82
CA THR A 39 -4.75 4.26 -15.10
C THR A 39 -5.93 4.93 -14.38
N SER A 40 -7.15 4.83 -14.94
CA SER A 40 -8.38 5.35 -14.32
C SER A 40 -8.81 4.60 -13.06
N GLN A 41 -8.34 3.38 -12.84
CA GLN A 41 -8.62 2.58 -11.64
C GLN A 41 -7.62 2.85 -10.51
N ARG A 42 -6.55 3.62 -10.77
CA ARG A 42 -5.48 3.91 -9.81
C ARG A 42 -5.75 5.25 -9.15
N SER A 43 -6.23 5.23 -7.91
CA SER A 43 -6.43 6.43 -7.11
C SER A 43 -5.20 6.70 -6.23
N ASP A 44 -4.90 7.98 -5.99
CA ASP A 44 -3.82 8.35 -5.06
C ASP A 44 -4.13 7.92 -3.62
N SER A 45 -5.40 7.75 -3.26
CA SER A 45 -5.83 7.20 -1.96
C SER A 45 -5.41 5.74 -1.75
N ASP A 46 -5.17 5.00 -2.84
CA ASP A 46 -4.79 3.58 -2.83
C ASP A 46 -3.28 3.37 -2.84
N LEU A 47 -2.49 4.46 -2.92
CA LEU A 47 -1.05 4.40 -2.88
C LEU A 47 -0.53 3.89 -1.53
N VAL A 48 0.42 2.96 -1.60
CA VAL A 48 1.17 2.51 -0.43
C VAL A 48 2.29 3.51 -0.16
N PRO A 49 2.29 4.21 0.98
CA PRO A 49 3.32 5.19 1.29
C PRO A 49 4.69 4.53 1.51
N GLY A 50 5.77 5.26 1.23
CA GLY A 50 7.14 4.80 1.51
C GLY A 50 7.71 3.78 0.53
N CYS A 51 7.01 3.44 -0.55
CA CYS A 51 7.55 2.63 -1.64
C CYS A 51 8.30 3.51 -2.64
N VAL A 52 9.49 3.06 -3.09
CA VAL A 52 10.26 3.74 -4.16
C VAL A 52 9.50 3.71 -5.49
N SER A 53 8.89 2.57 -5.82
CA SER A 53 7.96 2.45 -6.95
C SER A 53 6.56 2.78 -6.49
N ARG A 54 5.74 3.37 -7.35
CA ARG A 54 4.33 3.57 -7.05
C ARG A 54 3.64 2.21 -6.98
N VAL A 55 2.93 1.99 -5.89
CA VAL A 55 2.16 0.77 -5.62
C VAL A 55 0.77 1.17 -5.20
N TRP A 56 -0.23 0.63 -5.86
CA TRP A 56 -1.65 0.78 -5.49
C TRP A 56 -2.15 -0.53 -4.93
N LEU A 57 -2.84 -0.46 -3.82
CA LEU A 57 -3.36 -1.62 -3.10
C LEU A 57 -4.79 -1.33 -2.65
N VAL A 58 -5.71 -2.18 -3.07
CA VAL A 58 -7.11 -2.14 -2.64
C VAL A 58 -7.54 -3.47 -2.05
N GLY A 59 -8.55 -3.42 -1.20
CA GLY A 59 -9.18 -4.59 -0.61
C GLY A 59 -10.68 -4.55 -0.78
N THR A 60 -11.29 -5.72 -0.90
CA THR A 60 -12.74 -5.93 -0.85
C THR A 60 -13.07 -7.02 0.16
N LEU A 61 -14.25 -6.94 0.76
CA LEU A 61 -14.76 -7.96 1.67
C LEU A 61 -15.93 -8.68 0.99
N GLU A 62 -15.78 -9.98 0.79
CA GLU A 62 -16.81 -10.82 0.20
C GLU A 62 -17.03 -12.05 1.10
N ASN A 63 -18.25 -12.27 1.56
CA ASN A 63 -18.59 -13.38 2.45
C ASN A 63 -17.66 -13.46 3.69
N ASP A 64 -17.39 -12.32 4.33
CA ASP A 64 -16.49 -12.18 5.49
C ASP A 64 -15.03 -12.60 5.20
N ARG A 65 -14.62 -12.55 3.93
CA ARG A 65 -13.25 -12.86 3.48
C ARG A 65 -12.65 -11.67 2.76
N CYS A 66 -11.39 -11.40 3.08
CA CYS A 66 -10.61 -10.34 2.44
C CYS A 66 -10.09 -10.80 1.09
N HIS A 67 -10.25 -9.93 0.09
CA HIS A 67 -9.65 -10.09 -1.23
C HIS A 67 -8.83 -8.85 -1.54
N PHE A 68 -7.61 -9.04 -2.04
CA PHE A 68 -6.70 -7.93 -2.27
C PHE A 68 -6.24 -7.89 -3.72
N GLN A 69 -6.16 -6.67 -4.25
CA GLN A 69 -5.63 -6.43 -5.59
C GLN A 69 -4.51 -5.39 -5.50
N VAL A 70 -3.50 -5.58 -6.33
CA VAL A 70 -2.32 -4.72 -6.36
C VAL A 70 -1.93 -4.37 -7.78
N ALA A 71 -1.46 -3.15 -7.96
CA ALA A 71 -0.77 -2.69 -9.16
C ALA A 71 0.53 -1.99 -8.75
N ALA A 72 1.56 -2.07 -9.57
CA ALA A 72 2.81 -1.37 -9.36
C ALA A 72 3.47 -1.01 -10.68
N ASP A 73 4.24 0.09 -10.71
CA ASP A 73 4.96 0.52 -11.91
C ASP A 73 6.18 -0.37 -12.21
N SER A 74 6.75 -1.02 -11.18
CA SER A 74 7.87 -1.96 -11.33
C SER A 74 7.37 -3.41 -11.38
N PRO A 75 7.72 -4.20 -12.41
CA PRO A 75 7.34 -5.62 -12.49
C PRO A 75 7.83 -6.45 -11.29
N MET A 76 9.03 -6.17 -10.79
CA MET A 76 9.59 -6.82 -9.60
C MET A 76 8.73 -6.52 -8.37
N VAL A 77 8.44 -5.25 -8.14
CA VAL A 77 7.61 -4.82 -7.00
C VAL A 77 6.20 -5.40 -7.13
N HIS A 78 5.63 -5.41 -8.33
CA HIS A 78 4.32 -6.03 -8.59
C HIS A 78 4.32 -7.53 -8.23
N GLY A 79 5.39 -8.26 -8.57
CA GLY A 79 5.56 -9.67 -8.21
C GLY A 79 5.59 -9.90 -6.70
N LEU A 80 6.41 -9.12 -6.00
CA LEU A 80 6.55 -9.22 -4.54
C LEU A 80 5.27 -8.83 -3.79
N MET A 81 4.63 -7.73 -4.21
CA MET A 81 3.35 -7.29 -3.64
C MET A 81 2.22 -8.27 -3.95
N GLY A 82 2.24 -8.88 -5.14
CA GLY A 82 1.31 -9.94 -5.51
C GLY A 82 1.43 -11.15 -4.60
N LEU A 83 2.65 -11.60 -4.28
CA LEU A 83 2.87 -12.67 -3.31
C LEU A 83 2.33 -12.30 -1.93
N LEU A 84 2.56 -11.06 -1.49
CA LEU A 84 2.03 -10.57 -0.21
C LEU A 84 0.49 -10.62 -0.18
N CYS A 85 -0.18 -10.21 -1.25
CA CYS A 85 -1.63 -10.31 -1.37
C CYS A 85 -2.10 -11.79 -1.34
N ASP A 86 -1.37 -12.68 -2.02
CA ASP A 86 -1.72 -14.10 -2.08
C ASP A 86 -1.68 -14.77 -0.70
N VAL A 87 -0.77 -14.35 0.19
CA VAL A 87 -0.69 -14.87 1.57
C VAL A 87 -1.99 -14.59 2.34
N TYR A 88 -2.59 -13.44 2.12
CA TYR A 88 -3.79 -13.00 2.86
C TYR A 88 -5.10 -13.20 2.08
N GLU A 89 -5.02 -13.76 0.87
CA GLU A 89 -6.19 -13.98 0.02
C GLU A 89 -7.20 -14.92 0.69
N GLY A 90 -8.45 -14.48 0.78
CA GLY A 90 -9.53 -15.26 1.38
C GLY A 90 -9.44 -15.41 2.91
N ALA A 91 -8.56 -14.67 3.58
CA ALA A 91 -8.47 -14.69 5.04
C ALA A 91 -9.57 -13.84 5.69
N ALA A 92 -9.92 -14.16 6.94
CA ALA A 92 -10.80 -13.31 7.73
C ALA A 92 -10.08 -12.01 8.13
N PRO A 93 -10.78 -10.85 8.22
CA PRO A 93 -10.16 -9.58 8.57
C PRO A 93 -9.34 -9.62 9.87
N ALA A 94 -9.84 -10.28 10.90
CA ALA A 94 -9.14 -10.41 12.17
C ALA A 94 -7.81 -11.14 12.03
N GLU A 95 -7.73 -12.13 11.14
CA GLU A 95 -6.51 -12.88 10.86
C GLU A 95 -5.50 -12.04 10.08
N VAL A 96 -5.95 -11.27 9.08
CA VAL A 96 -5.10 -10.33 8.33
C VAL A 96 -4.48 -9.28 9.25
N MET A 97 -5.25 -8.77 10.23
CA MET A 97 -4.78 -7.79 11.20
C MET A 97 -3.78 -8.38 12.21
N ALA A 98 -3.96 -9.64 12.60
CA ALA A 98 -3.18 -10.26 13.66
C ALA A 98 -1.88 -10.92 13.17
N VAL A 99 -1.87 -11.47 11.96
CA VAL A 99 -0.77 -12.31 11.46
C VAL A 99 0.17 -11.50 10.59
N LYS A 100 1.45 -11.45 10.99
CA LYS A 100 2.54 -10.93 10.15
C LYS A 100 3.21 -12.08 9.41
N THR A 101 3.23 -12.00 8.09
CA THR A 101 3.87 -13.03 7.26
C THR A 101 5.39 -12.97 7.33
N THR A 102 6.02 -14.13 7.25
CA THR A 102 7.47 -14.32 7.12
C THR A 102 7.88 -14.81 5.74
N ILE A 103 6.96 -14.79 4.76
CA ILE A 103 7.11 -15.39 3.43
C ILE A 103 8.44 -15.01 2.74
N PHE A 104 8.85 -13.75 2.84
CA PHE A 104 10.08 -13.27 2.19
C PHE A 104 11.33 -13.86 2.82
N THR A 105 11.37 -14.01 4.13
CA THR A 105 12.48 -14.65 4.85
C THR A 105 12.46 -16.16 4.66
N ALA A 106 11.29 -16.78 4.76
CA ALA A 106 11.12 -18.21 4.58
C ALA A 106 11.51 -18.69 3.17
N THR A 107 11.32 -17.84 2.16
CA THR A 107 11.70 -18.13 0.77
C THR A 107 13.08 -17.58 0.39
N GLY A 108 13.78 -16.89 1.29
CA GLY A 108 15.10 -16.28 1.05
C GLY A 108 15.07 -15.10 0.06
N LEU A 109 13.90 -14.59 -0.29
CA LEU A 109 13.74 -13.43 -1.18
C LEU A 109 14.26 -12.15 -0.54
N ASP A 110 14.19 -12.03 0.78
CA ASP A 110 14.69 -10.89 1.55
C ASP A 110 16.16 -10.60 1.29
N ARG A 111 16.98 -11.64 1.11
CA ARG A 111 18.43 -11.52 0.84
C ARG A 111 18.74 -10.88 -0.51
N SER A 112 17.80 -10.89 -1.43
CA SER A 112 17.92 -10.32 -2.78
C SER A 112 17.36 -8.90 -2.87
N LEU A 113 16.86 -8.35 -1.77
CA LEU A 113 16.18 -7.06 -1.74
C LEU A 113 16.99 -6.03 -0.97
N SER A 114 16.96 -4.78 -1.44
CA SER A 114 17.53 -3.66 -0.70
C SER A 114 16.72 -3.35 0.57
N PRO A 115 17.33 -2.75 1.60
CA PRO A 115 16.63 -2.33 2.81
C PRO A 115 15.40 -1.46 2.53
N THR A 116 15.48 -0.59 1.53
CA THR A 116 14.36 0.27 1.12
C THR A 116 13.18 -0.54 0.56
N ARG A 117 13.44 -1.60 -0.20
CA ARG A 117 12.40 -2.50 -0.70
C ARG A 117 11.76 -3.32 0.42
N LEU A 118 12.56 -3.78 1.36
CA LEU A 118 12.06 -4.49 2.56
C LEU A 118 11.16 -3.56 3.39
N ALA A 119 11.56 -2.30 3.57
CA ALA A 119 10.73 -1.30 4.24
C ALA A 119 9.40 -1.08 3.50
N GLY A 120 9.42 -1.00 2.15
CA GLY A 120 8.21 -0.90 1.33
C GLY A 120 7.27 -2.10 1.48
N LEU A 121 7.80 -3.32 1.57
CA LEU A 121 7.00 -4.53 1.83
C LEU A 121 6.36 -4.50 3.22
N ALA A 122 7.07 -4.02 4.23
CA ALA A 122 6.53 -3.85 5.57
C ALA A 122 5.39 -2.81 5.59
N GLN A 123 5.52 -1.71 4.85
CA GLN A 123 4.45 -0.72 4.69
C GLN A 123 3.22 -1.30 3.98
N ALA A 124 3.44 -2.11 2.93
CA ALA A 124 2.35 -2.79 2.24
C ALA A 124 1.62 -3.77 3.17
N GLN A 125 2.34 -4.51 3.99
CA GLN A 125 1.73 -5.40 4.98
C GLN A 125 0.90 -4.63 6.01
N ALA A 126 1.40 -3.49 6.49
CA ALA A 126 0.64 -2.61 7.38
C ALA A 126 -0.62 -2.06 6.69
N ARG A 127 -0.55 -1.72 5.40
CA ARG A 127 -1.70 -1.28 4.61
C ARG A 127 -2.75 -2.38 4.44
N LEU A 128 -2.35 -3.64 4.21
CA LEU A 128 -3.27 -4.78 4.15
C LEU A 128 -4.03 -4.96 5.48
N ALA A 129 -3.32 -4.90 6.60
CA ALA A 129 -3.95 -4.99 7.92
C ALA A 129 -4.91 -3.81 8.17
N HIS A 130 -4.54 -2.59 7.76
CA HIS A 130 -5.41 -1.42 7.86
C HIS A 130 -6.68 -1.58 7.01
N LEU A 131 -6.55 -1.99 5.74
CA LEU A 131 -7.70 -2.24 4.86
C LEU A 131 -8.63 -3.30 5.44
N ALA A 132 -8.08 -4.39 5.98
CA ALA A 132 -8.87 -5.42 6.65
C ALA A 132 -9.65 -4.86 7.86
N GLY A 133 -9.00 -3.99 8.65
CA GLY A 133 -9.65 -3.31 9.78
C GLY A 133 -10.77 -2.37 9.36
N VAL A 134 -10.59 -1.61 8.28
CA VAL A 134 -11.63 -0.75 7.69
C VAL A 134 -12.81 -1.59 7.19
N MET A 135 -12.53 -2.64 6.44
CA MET A 135 -13.56 -3.54 5.90
C MET A 135 -14.36 -4.26 7.00
N ALA A 136 -13.72 -4.59 8.12
CA ALA A 136 -14.38 -5.17 9.29
C ALA A 136 -15.16 -4.15 10.13
N GLY A 137 -15.10 -2.84 9.80
CA GLY A 137 -15.67 -1.77 10.62
C GLY A 137 -14.95 -1.55 11.96
N ALA A 138 -13.76 -2.14 12.13
CA ALA A 138 -12.95 -1.99 13.35
C ALA A 138 -12.12 -0.69 13.34
N ILE A 139 -11.88 -0.12 12.16
CA ILE A 139 -11.14 1.13 11.95
C ILE A 139 -11.99 2.02 11.06
N THR A 140 -12.16 3.29 11.44
CA THR A 140 -12.76 4.29 10.56
C THR A 140 -11.68 4.82 9.63
N GLU A 141 -11.92 4.82 8.32
CA GLU A 141 -11.02 5.47 7.37
C GLU A 141 -11.05 6.97 7.65
N ALA A 142 -9.95 7.52 8.18
CA ALA A 142 -9.80 8.95 8.31
C ALA A 142 -9.75 9.53 6.89
N ALA A 143 -10.73 10.36 6.54
CA ALA A 143 -10.67 11.14 5.30
C ALA A 143 -9.31 11.88 5.27
N PRO A 144 -8.64 11.98 4.11
CA PRO A 144 -7.42 12.75 4.02
C PRO A 144 -7.74 14.17 4.52
N GLU A 145 -7.09 14.58 5.59
CA GLU A 145 -7.21 15.94 6.10
C GLU A 145 -6.79 16.88 4.97
N SER A 146 -7.77 17.56 4.41
CA SER A 146 -7.51 18.70 3.56
C SER A 146 -6.74 19.70 4.39
N VAL A 147 -5.45 19.83 4.14
CA VAL A 147 -4.64 20.91 4.67
C VAL A 147 -5.18 22.20 4.06
N THR A 148 -6.23 22.74 4.66
CA THR A 148 -6.63 24.11 4.44
C THR A 148 -5.53 24.98 5.01
N GLY A 149 -4.65 25.43 4.12
CA GLY A 149 -3.66 26.44 4.43
C GLY A 149 -4.39 27.65 5.02
N THR A 150 -4.13 27.89 6.31
CA THR A 150 -4.53 29.10 7.00
C THR A 150 -3.85 30.27 6.29
N ALA A 151 -4.62 30.98 5.50
CA ALA A 151 -4.22 32.29 4.99
C ALA A 151 -4.09 33.22 6.21
N VAL A 152 -2.86 33.48 6.60
CA VAL A 152 -2.53 34.48 7.60
C VAL A 152 -2.96 35.84 7.07
N GLY A 153 -3.78 36.52 7.85
CA GLY A 153 -4.47 37.74 7.54
C GLY A 153 -3.60 38.88 6.99
N ALA A 154 -4.12 39.49 5.96
CA ALA A 154 -3.75 40.83 5.57
C ALA A 154 -4.36 41.81 6.57
N GLN A 155 -3.55 42.51 7.31
CA GLN A 155 -3.96 43.66 8.10
C GLN A 155 -4.34 44.82 7.17
N PRO A 156 -5.45 45.50 7.41
CA PRO A 156 -5.74 46.73 6.71
C PRO A 156 -4.88 47.86 7.29
N ALA A 157 -4.06 48.49 6.43
CA ALA A 157 -3.35 49.71 6.76
C ALA A 157 -4.35 50.82 7.02
N ALA A 158 -4.19 51.46 8.19
CA ALA A 158 -4.97 52.61 8.59
C ALA A 158 -4.76 53.83 7.68
N ALA A 159 -5.87 54.40 7.28
CA ALA A 159 -5.90 55.70 6.65
C ALA A 159 -5.55 56.79 7.69
N THR A 160 -4.52 57.57 7.43
CA THR A 160 -4.29 58.84 8.15
C THR A 160 -4.56 59.98 7.19
N SER A 161 -5.67 60.60 7.48
CA SER A 161 -6.03 61.92 6.94
C SER A 161 -5.06 62.97 7.47
N ALA A 162 -4.54 63.81 6.58
CA ALA A 162 -4.06 65.15 6.97
C ALA A 162 -4.45 66.14 5.89
N ALA A 163 -5.35 66.98 6.26
CA ALA A 163 -5.73 68.21 5.56
C ALA A 163 -4.63 69.24 5.67
N GLY A 164 -4.43 70.04 4.65
CA GLY A 164 -3.51 71.18 4.65
C GLY A 164 -3.75 72.08 3.45
N ARG A 165 -4.51 73.12 3.68
CA ARG A 165 -4.89 74.26 2.89
C ARG A 165 -3.67 75.10 2.45
N HIS A 166 -3.86 75.89 1.43
CA HIS A 166 -3.64 77.27 1.09
C HIS A 166 -3.07 77.37 -0.33
N ALA A 167 -3.77 77.99 -1.26
CA ALA A 167 -4.01 79.40 -1.50
C ALA A 167 -2.80 80.11 -2.18
N SER A 168 -2.91 80.45 -3.39
CA SER A 168 -2.81 81.66 -4.14
C SER A 168 -2.70 81.43 -5.62
#